data_d3469399cd7c9fa5f6164fd5e729d498
#
_entry.id   d3469399cd7c9fa5f6164fd5e729d498
#
_cell.length_a   1.000
_cell.length_b   1.000
_cell.length_c   1.000
_cell.angle_alpha   90.00
_cell.angle_beta   90.00
_cell.angle_gamma   90.00
#
_symmetry.space_group_name_H-M   'P 1'
#
loop_
_entity.id
_entity.type
_entity.pdbx_description
1 polymer ?
#
loop_
_entity_poly.entity_id
_entity_poly.type
_entity_poly.pdbx_seq_one_letter_code
_entity_poly.pdbx_strand_id
1 'polypeptide(L)'
;MHEHAYRALNSSELMAYRDQKIKESDCKMRRIKNSATLSALQICTFLFLSLATAAAAEPKAPSSLTNIFAPESTPAKSIFNLSMFVFAITGIIFVVVSTLLIYAVVKFRGKAADSGREPAQVYGSTQIELAWTIIPVLIVVVLFLATARVIHAIQDAPKPATALEVTVIGHQFWWEFRYPKLGIVTANELHIPVSDPAHPTPTFLKLLSADTDHSFWVPQLGGKTDLIPNRVNEMWMDPHRPGLFLGQCAQYCGVQHAKMLLRVSVDKADDFDAWVSSQRQPTTDNEAVIAGKRVFETTACINCHTISGTAGNGHFGPDLTHLMSRRTIASGAAENTDEKLRLWIRNPDAIKPGSLMPAMQLSEPDVDALVRYLETLR
;
A
#
# COMPACT_ATOMS: atom_id res chain seq x y z
N MET A 1 -57.04 -34.13 -55.47
CA MET A 1 -57.28 -35.53 -55.04
C MET A 1 -55.91 -36.11 -54.74
N HIS A 2 -55.48 -36.10 -53.44
CA HIS A 2 -54.50 -37.01 -52.89
C HIS A 2 -54.83 -37.22 -51.43
N GLU A 3 -55.56 -38.28 -51.13
CA GLU A 3 -55.77 -38.78 -49.78
C GLU A 3 -54.48 -39.46 -49.32
N HIS A 4 -53.87 -38.84 -48.27
CA HIS A 4 -52.82 -39.53 -47.49
C HIS A 4 -53.49 -40.44 -46.47
N ALA A 5 -53.45 -41.73 -46.70
CA ALA A 5 -53.90 -42.79 -45.80
C ALA A 5 -53.06 -42.75 -44.51
N TYR A 6 -53.63 -42.36 -43.42
CA TYR A 6 -53.08 -42.53 -42.06
C TYR A 6 -53.16 -44.01 -41.69
N ARG A 7 -52.04 -44.69 -41.79
CA ARG A 7 -51.91 -46.10 -41.30
C ARG A 7 -51.84 -46.01 -39.77
N ALA A 8 -52.88 -46.39 -39.06
CA ALA A 8 -52.87 -46.48 -37.60
C ALA A 8 -51.89 -47.59 -37.18
N LEU A 9 -50.85 -47.17 -36.46
CA LEU A 9 -49.87 -48.11 -35.86
C LEU A 9 -50.58 -48.96 -34.81
N ASN A 10 -50.30 -50.27 -34.80
CA ASN A 10 -50.84 -51.15 -33.76
C ASN A 10 -50.14 -50.88 -32.40
N SER A 11 -50.74 -51.39 -31.30
CA SER A 11 -50.23 -51.07 -29.92
C SER A 11 -48.81 -51.55 -29.67
N SER A 12 -48.31 -52.55 -30.37
CA SER A 12 -46.91 -53.06 -30.27
C SER A 12 -45.92 -52.15 -31.00
N GLU A 13 -46.30 -51.55 -32.14
CA GLU A 13 -45.47 -50.58 -32.88
C GLU A 13 -45.37 -49.23 -32.14
N LEU A 14 -46.45 -48.83 -31.48
CA LEU A 14 -46.46 -47.63 -30.62
C LEU A 14 -45.56 -47.80 -29.38
N MET A 15 -45.56 -49.00 -28.78
CA MET A 15 -44.63 -49.27 -27.66
C MET A 15 -43.17 -49.29 -28.12
N ALA A 16 -42.85 -49.91 -29.23
CA ALA A 16 -41.50 -49.98 -29.79
C ALA A 16 -40.97 -48.57 -30.14
N TYR A 17 -41.82 -47.73 -30.77
CA TYR A 17 -41.47 -46.34 -31.08
C TYR A 17 -41.25 -45.47 -29.81
N ARG A 18 -42.06 -45.70 -28.77
CA ARG A 18 -41.91 -45.01 -27.47
C ARG A 18 -40.63 -45.43 -26.76
N ASP A 19 -40.29 -46.72 -26.76
CA ASP A 19 -39.03 -47.21 -26.15
C ASP A 19 -37.79 -46.74 -26.91
N GLN A 20 -37.86 -46.65 -28.25
CA GLN A 20 -36.78 -46.08 -29.04
C GLN A 20 -36.54 -44.59 -28.74
N LYS A 21 -37.62 -43.80 -28.65
CA LYS A 21 -37.50 -42.38 -28.27
C LYS A 21 -36.97 -42.17 -26.86
N ILE A 22 -37.32 -43.01 -25.89
CA ILE A 22 -36.77 -42.98 -24.55
C ILE A 22 -35.27 -43.28 -24.55
N LYS A 23 -34.82 -44.32 -25.29
CA LYS A 23 -33.39 -44.65 -25.43
C LYS A 23 -32.58 -43.55 -26.11
N GLU A 24 -33.13 -42.93 -27.17
CA GLU A 24 -32.49 -41.79 -27.85
C GLU A 24 -32.37 -40.55 -26.93
N SER A 25 -33.41 -40.25 -26.14
CA SER A 25 -33.42 -39.18 -25.16
C SER A 25 -32.39 -39.39 -24.04
N ASP A 26 -32.28 -40.61 -23.52
CA ASP A 26 -31.31 -40.98 -22.49
C ASP A 26 -29.85 -40.95 -23.00
N CYS A 27 -29.62 -41.37 -24.23
CA CYS A 27 -28.30 -41.28 -24.88
C CYS A 27 -27.88 -39.84 -25.12
N LYS A 28 -28.80 -38.97 -25.55
CA LYS A 28 -28.57 -37.55 -25.75
C LYS A 28 -28.31 -36.82 -24.42
N MET A 29 -29.04 -37.18 -23.36
CA MET A 29 -28.86 -36.64 -22.02
C MET A 29 -27.51 -37.04 -21.36
N ARG A 30 -27.08 -38.32 -21.57
CA ARG A 30 -25.73 -38.78 -21.11
C ARG A 30 -24.62 -38.05 -21.85
N ARG A 31 -24.76 -37.77 -23.16
CA ARG A 31 -23.80 -37.00 -23.94
C ARG A 31 -23.67 -35.58 -23.48
N ILE A 32 -24.78 -34.90 -23.17
CA ILE A 32 -24.79 -33.52 -22.63
C ILE A 32 -24.18 -33.46 -21.22
N LYS A 33 -24.48 -34.46 -20.35
CA LYS A 33 -23.89 -34.54 -19.01
C LYS A 33 -22.36 -34.70 -19.04
N ASN A 34 -21.87 -35.60 -19.93
CA ASN A 34 -20.43 -35.82 -20.06
C ASN A 34 -19.71 -34.62 -20.68
N SER A 35 -20.34 -33.90 -21.62
CA SER A 35 -19.80 -32.68 -22.21
C SER A 35 -19.73 -31.54 -21.17
N ALA A 36 -20.75 -31.34 -20.33
CA ALA A 36 -20.77 -30.30 -19.32
C ALA A 36 -19.77 -30.54 -18.20
N THR A 37 -19.58 -31.80 -17.76
CA THR A 37 -18.56 -32.16 -16.76
C THR A 37 -17.14 -32.03 -17.29
N LEU A 38 -16.89 -32.41 -18.58
CA LEU A 38 -15.58 -32.17 -19.20
C LEU A 38 -15.28 -30.68 -19.36
N SER A 39 -16.26 -29.86 -19.74
CA SER A 39 -16.09 -28.40 -19.86
C SER A 39 -15.83 -27.73 -18.51
N ALA A 40 -16.52 -28.15 -17.45
CA ALA A 40 -16.28 -27.63 -16.11
C ALA A 40 -14.88 -28.02 -15.58
N LEU A 41 -14.43 -29.25 -15.82
CA LEU A 41 -13.09 -29.70 -15.45
C LEU A 41 -12.01 -28.97 -16.25
N GLN A 42 -12.24 -28.72 -17.54
CA GLN A 42 -11.32 -27.94 -18.38
C GLN A 42 -11.23 -26.47 -17.95
N ILE A 43 -12.34 -25.86 -17.56
CA ILE A 43 -12.34 -24.47 -17.03
C ILE A 43 -11.59 -24.40 -15.69
N CYS A 44 -11.81 -25.35 -14.78
CA CYS A 44 -11.07 -25.42 -13.52
C CYS A 44 -9.57 -25.66 -13.74
N THR A 45 -9.17 -26.56 -14.65
CA THR A 45 -7.76 -26.79 -14.99
C THR A 45 -7.14 -25.58 -15.67
N PHE A 46 -7.86 -24.86 -16.54
CA PHE A 46 -7.36 -23.63 -17.17
C PHE A 46 -7.20 -22.50 -16.15
N LEU A 47 -8.13 -22.34 -15.23
CA LEU A 47 -8.01 -21.37 -14.12
C LEU A 47 -6.84 -21.73 -13.18
N PHE A 48 -6.65 -23.01 -12.87
CA PHE A 48 -5.52 -23.45 -12.04
C PHE A 48 -4.17 -23.26 -12.75
N LEU A 49 -4.10 -23.57 -14.06
CA LEU A 49 -2.88 -23.38 -14.84
C LEU A 49 -2.55 -21.91 -15.04
N SER A 50 -3.55 -21.03 -15.22
CA SER A 50 -3.36 -19.58 -15.34
C SER A 50 -2.96 -18.94 -14.01
N LEU A 51 -3.44 -19.42 -12.86
CA LEU A 51 -2.94 -18.99 -11.55
C LEU A 51 -1.50 -19.47 -11.30
N ALA A 52 -1.16 -20.68 -11.68
CA ALA A 52 0.19 -21.24 -11.51
C ALA A 52 1.23 -20.52 -12.40
N THR A 53 0.85 -20.15 -13.64
CA THR A 53 1.73 -19.37 -14.53
C THR A 53 1.87 -17.92 -14.12
N ALA A 54 0.85 -17.31 -13.48
CA ALA A 54 0.93 -15.97 -12.91
C ALA A 54 1.87 -15.91 -11.68
N ALA A 55 1.99 -17.01 -10.93
CA ALA A 55 2.90 -17.12 -9.79
C ALA A 55 4.38 -17.37 -10.22
N ALA A 56 4.62 -17.81 -11.45
CA ALA A 56 5.96 -18.11 -11.97
C ALA A 56 6.55 -17.00 -12.85
N ALA A 57 5.82 -15.93 -13.15
CA ALA A 57 6.34 -14.78 -13.86
C ALA A 57 7.09 -13.87 -12.87
N GLU A 58 8.42 -13.88 -12.91
CA GLU A 58 9.20 -12.84 -12.27
C GLU A 58 8.72 -11.47 -12.78
N PRO A 59 8.40 -10.52 -11.89
CA PRO A 59 7.95 -9.19 -12.30
C PRO A 59 9.09 -8.42 -12.94
N LYS A 60 9.19 -8.47 -14.24
CA LYS A 60 10.17 -7.72 -15.05
C LYS A 60 9.66 -6.33 -15.44
N ALA A 61 8.80 -5.73 -14.65
CA ALA A 61 8.44 -4.32 -14.73
C ALA A 61 9.13 -3.56 -13.60
N PRO A 62 9.56 -2.30 -13.79
CA PRO A 62 10.00 -1.49 -12.65
C PRO A 62 8.83 -1.51 -11.63
N SER A 63 9.08 -2.12 -10.49
CA SER A 63 8.10 -2.18 -9.41
C SER A 63 7.68 -0.73 -9.13
N SER A 64 6.37 -0.46 -9.12
CA SER A 64 5.93 0.86 -8.69
C SER A 64 6.59 1.16 -7.35
N LEU A 65 7.07 2.39 -7.15
CA LEU A 65 7.80 2.78 -5.94
C LEU A 65 6.99 2.60 -4.64
N THR A 66 5.72 2.19 -4.76
CA THR A 66 4.79 1.90 -3.66
C THR A 66 4.30 0.44 -3.64
N ASN A 67 4.99 -0.48 -4.34
CA ASN A 67 4.55 -1.87 -4.47
C ASN A 67 4.75 -2.65 -3.17
N ILE A 68 3.66 -3.08 -2.53
CA ILE A 68 3.66 -3.91 -1.31
C ILE A 68 4.21 -5.33 -1.52
N PHE A 69 4.26 -5.80 -2.77
CA PHE A 69 4.76 -7.14 -3.14
C PHE A 69 6.26 -7.15 -3.50
N ALA A 70 6.93 -6.00 -3.35
CA ALA A 70 8.38 -5.89 -3.55
C ALA A 70 9.06 -5.41 -2.26
N PRO A 71 9.12 -6.23 -1.20
CA PRO A 71 9.70 -5.86 0.08
C PRO A 71 11.22 -5.71 -0.04
N GLU A 72 11.74 -4.60 0.51
CA GLU A 72 13.16 -4.21 0.43
C GLU A 72 13.78 -4.01 1.82
N SER A 73 13.14 -4.51 2.87
CA SER A 73 13.57 -4.42 4.26
C SER A 73 13.05 -5.62 5.04
N THR A 74 13.69 -6.01 6.12
CA THR A 74 13.32 -7.17 6.95
C THR A 74 11.88 -7.08 7.49
N PRO A 75 11.38 -5.96 8.05
CA PRO A 75 9.99 -5.85 8.47
C PRO A 75 9.00 -6.05 7.31
N ALA A 76 9.27 -5.42 6.16
CA ALA A 76 8.42 -5.57 4.98
C ALA A 76 8.42 -7.01 4.46
N LYS A 77 9.58 -7.69 4.47
CA LYS A 77 9.72 -9.09 4.06
C LYS A 77 8.94 -10.04 4.99
N SER A 78 8.98 -9.79 6.29
CA SER A 78 8.24 -10.57 7.29
C SER A 78 6.72 -10.45 7.08
N ILE A 79 6.23 -9.24 6.82
CA ILE A 79 4.81 -8.98 6.48
C ILE A 79 4.44 -9.65 5.17
N PHE A 80 5.28 -9.55 4.13
CA PHE A 80 5.05 -10.20 2.84
C PHE A 80 4.93 -11.72 2.98
N ASN A 81 5.86 -12.37 3.70
CA ASN A 81 5.84 -13.81 3.90
C ASN A 81 4.57 -14.27 4.65
N LEU A 82 4.17 -13.54 5.69
CA LEU A 82 2.90 -13.78 6.40
C LEU A 82 1.70 -13.62 5.45
N SER A 83 1.68 -12.58 4.63
CA SER A 83 0.60 -12.33 3.67
C SER A 83 0.49 -13.46 2.66
N MET A 84 1.61 -13.96 2.12
CA MET A 84 1.60 -15.10 1.19
C MET A 84 1.08 -16.39 1.84
N PHE A 85 1.43 -16.62 3.12
CA PHE A 85 0.89 -17.74 3.89
C PHE A 85 -0.63 -17.62 4.10
N VAL A 86 -1.12 -16.43 4.43
CA VAL A 86 -2.57 -16.16 4.56
C VAL A 86 -3.28 -16.34 3.21
N PHE A 87 -2.71 -15.82 2.11
CA PHE A 87 -3.28 -16.00 0.77
C PHE A 87 -3.36 -17.46 0.34
N ALA A 88 -2.37 -18.28 0.70
CA ALA A 88 -2.41 -19.71 0.40
C ALA A 88 -3.59 -20.40 1.12
N ILE A 89 -3.79 -20.13 2.42
CA ILE A 89 -4.90 -20.69 3.19
C ILE A 89 -6.26 -20.20 2.66
N THR A 90 -6.41 -18.89 2.45
CA THR A 90 -7.67 -18.32 1.96
C THR A 90 -7.98 -18.76 0.54
N GLY A 91 -6.96 -18.95 -0.30
CA GLY A 91 -7.10 -19.54 -1.64
C GLY A 91 -7.61 -20.97 -1.61
N ILE A 92 -7.09 -21.80 -0.70
CA ILE A 92 -7.58 -23.20 -0.51
C ILE A 92 -9.04 -23.17 -0.06
N ILE A 93 -9.39 -22.35 0.93
CA ILE A 93 -10.77 -22.21 1.42
C ILE A 93 -11.70 -21.77 0.28
N PHE A 94 -11.28 -20.76 -0.50
CA PHE A 94 -12.04 -20.27 -1.65
C PHE A 94 -12.32 -21.38 -2.68
N VAL A 95 -11.30 -22.18 -3.02
CA VAL A 95 -11.45 -23.29 -3.97
C VAL A 95 -12.41 -24.35 -3.43
N VAL A 96 -12.26 -24.74 -2.17
CA VAL A 96 -13.14 -25.75 -1.54
C VAL A 96 -14.60 -25.28 -1.54
N VAL A 97 -14.85 -24.06 -1.03
CA VAL A 97 -16.22 -23.51 -0.94
C VAL A 97 -16.84 -23.32 -2.32
N SER A 98 -16.09 -22.78 -3.28
CA SER A 98 -16.57 -22.56 -4.64
C SER A 98 -16.88 -23.90 -5.33
N THR A 99 -16.04 -24.92 -5.15
CA THR A 99 -16.26 -26.25 -5.71
C THR A 99 -17.52 -26.91 -5.14
N LEU A 100 -17.71 -26.83 -3.82
CA LEU A 100 -18.91 -27.37 -3.18
C LEU A 100 -20.17 -26.63 -3.64
N LEU A 101 -20.11 -25.31 -3.77
CA LEU A 101 -21.22 -24.50 -4.27
C LEU A 101 -21.58 -24.85 -5.71
N ILE A 102 -20.59 -24.90 -6.59
CA ILE A 102 -20.79 -25.27 -8.00
C ILE A 102 -21.36 -26.70 -8.09
N TYR A 103 -20.82 -27.63 -7.32
CA TYR A 103 -21.34 -29.00 -7.26
C TYR A 103 -22.80 -29.03 -6.83
N ALA A 104 -23.17 -28.30 -5.78
CA ALA A 104 -24.55 -28.24 -5.30
C ALA A 104 -25.51 -27.65 -6.35
N VAL A 105 -25.14 -26.53 -6.98
CA VAL A 105 -25.94 -25.86 -8.01
C VAL A 105 -26.12 -26.76 -9.25
N VAL A 106 -25.07 -27.44 -9.67
CA VAL A 106 -25.15 -28.33 -10.87
C VAL A 106 -25.92 -29.62 -10.58
N LYS A 107 -25.64 -30.27 -9.44
CA LYS A 107 -26.22 -31.58 -9.10
C LYS A 107 -27.68 -31.51 -8.66
N PHE A 108 -28.02 -30.51 -7.85
CA PHE A 108 -29.36 -30.35 -7.26
C PHE A 108 -30.25 -29.36 -8.02
N ARG A 109 -29.92 -29.09 -9.29
CA ARG A 109 -30.75 -28.24 -10.15
C ARG A 109 -32.11 -28.90 -10.38
N GLY A 110 -33.19 -28.22 -9.94
CA GLY A 110 -34.57 -28.66 -10.12
C GLY A 110 -34.93 -28.86 -11.62
N LYS A 111 -35.64 -29.92 -11.90
CA LYS A 111 -36.21 -30.18 -13.23
C LYS A 111 -37.71 -29.88 -13.22
N ALA A 112 -38.26 -29.36 -14.30
CA ALA A 112 -39.68 -29.09 -14.40
C ALA A 112 -40.59 -30.34 -14.15
N ALA A 113 -40.02 -31.54 -14.30
CA ALA A 113 -40.70 -32.82 -14.01
C ALA A 113 -40.77 -33.15 -12.51
N ASP A 114 -40.01 -32.47 -11.65
CA ASP A 114 -39.98 -32.72 -10.19
C ASP A 114 -40.97 -31.81 -9.43
N SER A 115 -41.85 -31.11 -10.15
CA SER A 115 -42.89 -30.26 -9.56
C SER A 115 -43.86 -31.08 -8.69
N GLY A 116 -43.75 -30.98 -7.38
CA GLY A 116 -44.60 -31.68 -6.42
C GLY A 116 -43.89 -32.73 -5.56
N ARG A 117 -42.59 -33.01 -5.77
CA ARG A 117 -41.82 -33.92 -4.91
C ARG A 117 -40.94 -33.09 -3.98
N GLU A 118 -41.25 -33.09 -2.69
CA GLU A 118 -40.41 -32.45 -1.70
C GLU A 118 -39.06 -33.19 -1.57
N PRO A 119 -37.95 -32.43 -1.46
CA PRO A 119 -36.64 -33.06 -1.17
C PRO A 119 -36.66 -33.70 0.22
N ALA A 120 -35.78 -34.69 0.41
CA ALA A 120 -35.62 -35.33 1.71
C ALA A 120 -35.27 -34.30 2.80
N GLN A 121 -36.06 -34.27 3.87
CA GLN A 121 -35.83 -33.38 5.01
C GLN A 121 -34.77 -33.99 5.93
N VAL A 122 -33.53 -33.52 5.82
CA VAL A 122 -32.40 -33.95 6.62
C VAL A 122 -32.11 -32.89 7.70
N TYR A 123 -32.25 -33.24 8.95
CA TYR A 123 -32.13 -32.31 10.10
C TYR A 123 -30.70 -32.04 10.56
N GLY A 124 -29.69 -32.55 9.90
CA GLY A 124 -28.29 -32.32 10.22
C GLY A 124 -27.47 -33.61 10.40
N SER A 125 -26.19 -33.45 10.65
CA SER A 125 -25.25 -34.52 10.94
C SER A 125 -24.17 -33.99 11.89
N THR A 126 -24.14 -34.47 13.10
CA THR A 126 -23.18 -34.06 14.15
C THR A 126 -21.72 -34.17 13.66
N GLN A 127 -21.40 -35.19 12.88
CA GLN A 127 -20.03 -35.38 12.36
C GLN A 127 -19.64 -34.26 11.37
N ILE A 128 -20.56 -33.87 10.48
CA ILE A 128 -20.32 -32.78 9.54
C ILE A 128 -20.26 -31.44 10.26
N GLU A 129 -21.16 -31.23 11.24
CA GLU A 129 -21.18 -30.01 12.06
C GLU A 129 -19.89 -29.84 12.86
N LEU A 130 -19.39 -30.88 13.47
CA LEU A 130 -18.10 -30.89 14.14
C LEU A 130 -16.95 -30.60 13.16
N ALA A 131 -16.97 -31.19 11.97
CA ALA A 131 -15.91 -31.00 10.98
C ALA A 131 -15.83 -29.55 10.52
N TRP A 132 -16.96 -28.91 10.17
CA TRP A 132 -16.94 -27.50 9.73
C TRP A 132 -16.75 -26.49 10.87
N THR A 133 -16.81 -26.93 12.12
CA THR A 133 -16.47 -26.09 13.29
C THR A 133 -15.00 -26.24 13.69
N ILE A 134 -14.52 -27.47 13.84
CA ILE A 134 -13.17 -27.74 14.35
C ILE A 134 -12.11 -27.31 13.33
N ILE A 135 -12.29 -27.62 12.05
CA ILE A 135 -11.29 -27.28 11.02
C ILE A 135 -11.05 -25.76 10.93
N PRO A 136 -12.07 -24.88 10.81
CA PRO A 136 -11.86 -23.43 10.84
C PRO A 136 -11.24 -22.92 12.14
N VAL A 137 -11.62 -23.47 13.30
CA VAL A 137 -11.02 -23.11 14.60
C VAL A 137 -9.51 -23.38 14.59
N LEU A 138 -9.08 -24.55 14.10
CA LEU A 138 -7.65 -24.88 14.00
C LEU A 138 -6.92 -23.93 13.05
N ILE A 139 -7.52 -23.58 11.90
CA ILE A 139 -6.97 -22.62 10.96
C ILE A 139 -6.79 -21.24 11.63
N VAL A 140 -7.80 -20.77 12.37
CA VAL A 140 -7.72 -19.48 13.10
C VAL A 140 -6.60 -19.50 14.14
N VAL A 141 -6.44 -20.60 14.90
CA VAL A 141 -5.34 -20.75 15.87
C VAL A 141 -3.97 -20.66 15.18
N VAL A 142 -3.80 -21.36 14.06
CA VAL A 142 -2.54 -21.32 13.29
C VAL A 142 -2.25 -19.90 12.76
N LEU A 143 -3.26 -19.24 12.19
CA LEU A 143 -3.12 -17.86 11.70
C LEU A 143 -2.81 -16.88 12.86
N PHE A 144 -3.46 -17.03 14.00
CA PHE A 144 -3.18 -16.23 15.18
C PHE A 144 -1.72 -16.39 15.65
N LEU A 145 -1.25 -17.62 15.81
CA LEU A 145 0.13 -17.89 16.26
C LEU A 145 1.17 -17.37 15.26
N ALA A 146 0.94 -17.54 13.94
CA ALA A 146 1.81 -17.02 12.90
C ALA A 146 1.85 -15.48 12.94
N THR A 147 0.71 -14.83 13.06
CA THR A 147 0.59 -13.36 13.14
C THR A 147 1.25 -12.82 14.41
N ALA A 148 0.96 -13.41 15.57
CA ALA A 148 1.57 -13.01 16.84
C ALA A 148 3.09 -13.11 16.83
N ARG A 149 3.64 -14.18 16.22
CA ARG A 149 5.09 -14.33 16.03
C ARG A 149 5.69 -13.18 15.19
N VAL A 150 5.04 -12.80 14.09
CA VAL A 150 5.54 -11.72 13.22
C VAL A 150 5.44 -10.36 13.91
N ILE A 151 4.33 -10.09 14.61
CA ILE A 151 4.16 -8.86 15.39
C ILE A 151 5.27 -8.74 16.44
N HIS A 152 5.49 -9.80 17.24
CA HIS A 152 6.55 -9.80 18.25
C HIS A 152 7.94 -9.58 17.64
N ALA A 153 8.27 -10.25 16.54
CA ALA A 153 9.56 -10.07 15.85
C ALA A 153 9.79 -8.65 15.31
N ILE A 154 8.72 -7.94 14.92
CA ILE A 154 8.82 -6.56 14.43
C ILE A 154 8.86 -5.57 15.60
N GLN A 155 8.04 -5.74 16.65
CA GLN A 155 7.94 -4.79 17.76
C GLN A 155 9.12 -4.89 18.74
N ASP A 156 9.61 -6.08 19.00
CA ASP A 156 10.66 -6.32 19.99
C ASP A 156 12.05 -6.53 19.36
N ALA A 157 12.26 -5.93 18.16
CA ALA A 157 13.56 -6.00 17.52
C ALA A 157 14.67 -5.36 18.38
N PRO A 158 15.81 -6.04 18.57
CA PRO A 158 16.90 -5.50 19.37
C PRO A 158 17.46 -4.23 18.72
N LYS A 159 17.59 -3.16 19.51
CA LYS A 159 18.11 -1.86 19.08
C LYS A 159 19.59 -1.77 19.42
N PRO A 160 20.51 -1.82 18.43
CA PRO A 160 21.92 -1.59 18.66
C PRO A 160 22.19 -0.18 19.18
N ALA A 161 23.18 -0.01 20.06
CA ALA A 161 23.56 1.31 20.58
C ALA A 161 24.02 2.28 19.46
N THR A 162 24.57 1.74 18.40
CA THR A 162 25.04 2.46 17.20
C THR A 162 23.95 2.76 16.19
N ALA A 163 22.71 2.26 16.39
CA ALA A 163 21.62 2.48 15.46
C ALA A 163 21.34 3.96 15.23
N LEU A 164 21.08 4.31 13.98
CA LEU A 164 20.57 5.62 13.62
C LEU A 164 19.16 5.78 14.22
N GLU A 165 18.97 6.87 14.94
CA GLU A 165 17.65 7.24 15.48
C GLU A 165 17.16 8.50 14.79
N VAL A 166 15.91 8.45 14.31
CA VAL A 166 15.23 9.61 13.72
C VAL A 166 13.89 9.81 14.42
N THR A 167 13.60 11.04 14.82
CA THR A 167 12.27 11.41 15.28
C THR A 167 11.46 11.91 14.09
N VAL A 168 10.33 11.27 13.83
CA VAL A 168 9.37 11.63 12.80
C VAL A 168 8.20 12.33 13.47
N ILE A 169 7.89 13.55 13.04
CA ILE A 169 6.76 14.30 13.55
C ILE A 169 5.80 14.57 12.38
N GLY A 170 4.56 14.11 12.53
CA GLY A 170 3.49 14.39 11.58
C GLY A 170 2.85 15.75 11.90
N HIS A 171 2.71 16.56 10.87
CA HIS A 171 1.97 17.85 10.91
C HIS A 171 0.90 17.84 9.82
N GLN A 172 -0.13 18.65 9.94
CA GLN A 172 -1.07 18.94 8.86
C GLN A 172 -0.46 19.95 7.87
N PHE A 173 0.07 19.59 6.66
CA PHE A 173 0.05 18.25 6.04
C PHE A 173 1.45 17.98 5.50
N TRP A 174 2.42 17.73 6.37
CA TRP A 174 3.83 17.51 6.04
C TRP A 174 4.53 16.70 7.12
N TRP A 175 5.77 16.24 6.84
CA TRP A 175 6.57 15.41 7.72
C TRP A 175 7.83 16.13 8.12
N GLU A 176 8.11 16.17 9.44
CA GLU A 176 9.37 16.63 9.98
C GLU A 176 10.24 15.45 10.39
N PHE A 177 11.51 15.48 10.04
CA PHE A 177 12.50 14.48 10.41
C PHE A 177 13.61 15.14 11.21
N ARG A 178 13.78 14.75 12.48
CA ARG A 178 14.86 15.17 13.34
C ARG A 178 15.82 14.03 13.58
N TYR A 179 17.11 14.30 13.42
CA TYR A 179 18.21 13.38 13.69
C TYR A 179 18.95 13.87 14.93
N PRO A 180 18.55 13.47 16.17
CA PRO A 180 19.04 14.07 17.39
C PRO A 180 20.56 13.94 17.57
N LYS A 181 21.12 12.76 17.19
CA LYS A 181 22.57 12.52 17.29
C LYS A 181 23.40 13.28 16.24
N LEU A 182 22.76 13.73 15.15
CA LEU A 182 23.44 14.43 14.06
C LEU A 182 23.22 15.95 14.09
N GLY A 183 22.23 16.42 14.87
CA GLY A 183 21.85 17.83 14.94
C GLY A 183 21.17 18.33 13.65
N ILE A 184 20.51 17.45 12.90
CA ILE A 184 19.89 17.76 11.61
C ILE A 184 18.37 17.75 11.75
N VAL A 185 17.70 18.71 11.09
CA VAL A 185 16.26 18.77 10.89
C VAL A 185 15.96 18.94 9.40
N THR A 186 15.11 18.07 8.85
CA THR A 186 14.67 18.17 7.46
C THR A 186 13.18 17.85 7.35
N ALA A 187 12.62 17.93 6.15
CA ALA A 187 11.19 17.72 5.94
C ALA A 187 10.88 16.93 4.66
N ASN A 188 9.86 16.06 4.75
CA ASN A 188 9.24 15.29 3.66
C ASN A 188 10.14 14.29 2.94
N GLU A 189 11.46 14.41 3.04
CA GLU A 189 12.46 13.51 2.48
C GLU A 189 13.36 13.01 3.61
N LEU A 190 13.18 11.73 3.96
CA LEU A 190 13.95 11.04 5.00
C LEU A 190 15.16 10.39 4.35
N HIS A 191 16.37 10.67 4.83
CA HIS A 191 17.60 10.02 4.41
C HIS A 191 18.03 8.99 5.44
N ILE A 192 18.28 7.75 5.01
CA ILE A 192 18.77 6.67 5.87
C ILE A 192 19.83 5.85 5.13
N PRO A 193 20.82 5.32 5.82
CA PRO A 193 21.81 4.46 5.18
C PRO A 193 21.21 3.09 4.82
N VAL A 194 21.74 2.48 3.75
CA VAL A 194 21.48 1.07 3.44
C VAL A 194 22.03 0.19 4.55
N SER A 195 21.30 -0.86 4.91
CA SER A 195 21.72 -1.84 5.91
C SER A 195 22.43 -3.01 5.24
N ASP A 196 23.62 -3.37 5.75
CA ASP A 196 24.31 -4.57 5.30
C ASP A 196 23.63 -5.82 5.91
N PRO A 197 23.14 -6.77 5.12
CA PRO A 197 22.54 -8.00 5.65
C PRO A 197 23.49 -8.84 6.53
N ALA A 198 24.80 -8.74 6.33
CA ALA A 198 25.81 -9.44 7.14
C ALA A 198 26.04 -8.75 8.50
N HIS A 199 25.88 -7.42 8.55
CA HIS A 199 26.03 -6.59 9.73
C HIS A 199 24.88 -5.58 9.80
N PRO A 200 23.68 -6.01 10.19
CA PRO A 200 22.51 -5.15 10.12
C PRO A 200 22.65 -3.86 10.91
N THR A 201 22.45 -2.74 10.24
CA THR A 201 22.45 -1.39 10.83
C THR A 201 21.08 -0.74 10.64
N PRO A 202 20.06 -1.21 11.35
CA PRO A 202 18.70 -0.70 11.19
C PRO A 202 18.59 0.75 11.66
N THR A 203 17.70 1.49 11.00
CA THR A 203 17.28 2.83 11.45
C THR A 203 16.02 2.71 12.28
N PHE A 204 16.04 3.29 13.48
CA PHE A 204 14.89 3.35 14.38
C PHE A 204 14.19 4.71 14.31
N LEU A 205 12.89 4.66 14.17
CA LEU A 205 12.04 5.86 14.09
C LEU A 205 11.21 5.99 15.36
N LYS A 206 11.25 7.17 15.99
CA LYS A 206 10.29 7.59 17.02
C LYS A 206 9.22 8.43 16.34
N LEU A 207 7.97 8.04 16.49
CA LEU A 207 6.83 8.59 15.78
C LEU A 207 5.98 9.42 16.73
N LEU A 208 5.81 10.70 16.41
CA LEU A 208 5.04 11.68 17.17
C LEU A 208 4.10 12.44 16.25
N SER A 209 3.03 12.98 16.78
CA SER A 209 2.16 13.92 16.07
C SER A 209 2.17 15.27 16.77
N ALA A 210 2.20 16.34 15.98
CA ALA A 210 2.08 17.72 16.47
C ALA A 210 0.61 18.18 16.57
N ASP A 211 -0.33 17.50 15.92
CA ASP A 211 -1.70 17.99 15.80
C ASP A 211 -2.74 16.85 15.86
N THR A 212 -2.99 16.13 14.79
CA THR A 212 -3.97 15.04 14.70
C THR A 212 -3.30 13.70 14.48
N ASP A 213 -4.08 12.63 14.39
CA ASP A 213 -3.53 11.32 14.05
C ASP A 213 -3.05 11.28 12.59
N HIS A 214 -1.82 10.77 12.41
CA HIS A 214 -1.22 10.43 11.12
C HIS A 214 -0.76 8.98 11.16
N SER A 215 -0.36 8.42 10.02
CA SER A 215 0.30 7.12 9.99
C SER A 215 1.44 7.13 8.97
N PHE A 216 2.64 6.80 9.43
CA PHE A 216 3.82 6.72 8.58
C PHE A 216 3.83 5.38 7.86
N TRP A 217 3.88 5.41 6.54
CA TRP A 217 3.88 4.19 5.75
C TRP A 217 4.73 4.31 4.48
N VAL A 218 5.74 3.47 4.40
CA VAL A 218 6.56 3.24 3.21
C VAL A 218 6.43 1.76 2.85
N PRO A 219 5.56 1.40 1.92
CA PRO A 219 5.12 0.01 1.69
C PRO A 219 6.23 -1.01 1.49
N GLN A 220 7.32 -0.62 0.81
CA GLN A 220 8.45 -1.50 0.55
C GLN A 220 9.41 -1.66 1.74
N LEU A 221 9.36 -0.75 2.73
CA LEU A 221 10.27 -0.74 3.86
C LEU A 221 9.64 -1.21 5.18
N GLY A 222 8.32 -1.19 5.30
CA GLY A 222 7.67 -1.64 6.53
C GLY A 222 6.14 -1.55 6.50
N GLY A 223 5.52 -2.04 7.57
CA GLY A 223 4.11 -1.81 7.88
C GLY A 223 3.86 -0.34 8.22
N LYS A 224 2.61 0.08 8.24
CA LYS A 224 2.23 1.40 8.74
C LYS A 224 2.26 1.43 10.26
N THR A 225 2.67 2.59 10.81
CA THR A 225 2.64 2.84 12.25
C THR A 225 2.09 4.24 12.50
N ASP A 226 1.16 4.34 13.44
CA ASP A 226 0.42 5.57 13.70
C ASP A 226 1.27 6.57 14.52
N LEU A 227 1.11 7.85 14.20
CA LEU A 227 1.58 9.00 14.97
C LEU A 227 0.37 9.58 15.69
N ILE A 228 0.33 9.41 17.00
CA ILE A 228 -0.81 9.79 17.85
C ILE A 228 -0.39 10.94 18.74
N PRO A 229 -1.18 12.03 18.86
CA PRO A 229 -0.87 13.12 19.77
C PRO A 229 -0.62 12.63 21.20
N ASN A 230 0.41 13.16 21.84
CA ASN A 230 0.82 12.84 23.21
C ASN A 230 1.24 11.37 23.44
N ARG A 231 1.47 10.60 22.38
CA ARG A 231 1.96 9.22 22.46
C ARG A 231 3.17 9.04 21.55
N VAL A 232 4.21 8.38 22.05
CA VAL A 232 5.36 7.95 21.25
C VAL A 232 5.14 6.52 20.79
N ASN A 233 5.10 6.31 19.49
CA ASN A 233 5.20 4.99 18.88
C ASN A 233 6.59 4.81 18.27
N GLU A 234 7.01 3.57 18.08
CA GLU A 234 8.31 3.26 17.50
C GLU A 234 8.15 2.27 16.33
N MET A 235 9.01 2.39 15.34
CA MET A 235 9.20 1.42 14.26
C MET A 235 10.66 1.44 13.81
N TRP A 236 11.03 0.47 12.99
CA TRP A 236 12.38 0.40 12.43
C TRP A 236 12.36 -0.09 10.99
N MET A 237 13.43 0.19 10.27
CA MET A 237 13.68 -0.22 8.90
C MET A 237 15.15 -0.62 8.76
N ASP A 238 15.41 -1.62 7.95
CA ASP A 238 16.77 -2.02 7.54
C ASP A 238 16.79 -2.26 6.02
N PRO A 239 16.75 -1.19 5.21
CA PRO A 239 16.70 -1.32 3.77
C PRO A 239 17.91 -2.04 3.20
N HIS A 240 17.70 -3.02 2.33
CA HIS A 240 18.74 -3.91 1.80
C HIS A 240 19.40 -3.41 0.51
N ARG A 241 18.87 -2.36 -0.10
CA ARG A 241 19.47 -1.72 -1.27
C ARG A 241 19.27 -0.21 -1.26
N PRO A 242 20.21 0.56 -1.83
CA PRO A 242 20.03 1.99 -2.01
C PRO A 242 18.93 2.27 -3.05
N GLY A 243 18.33 3.45 -2.93
CA GLY A 243 17.31 3.91 -3.85
C GLY A 243 16.25 4.82 -3.21
N LEU A 244 15.31 5.25 -4.02
CA LEU A 244 14.18 6.06 -3.57
C LEU A 244 12.96 5.18 -3.32
N PHE A 245 12.37 5.33 -2.13
CA PHE A 245 11.14 4.65 -1.73
C PHE A 245 10.07 5.68 -1.40
N LEU A 246 8.89 5.52 -1.99
CA LEU A 246 7.78 6.43 -1.77
C LEU A 246 6.89 5.94 -0.62
N GLY A 247 6.45 6.91 0.17
CA GLY A 247 5.51 6.71 1.26
C GLY A 247 4.43 7.79 1.28
N GLN A 248 3.47 7.58 2.17
CA GLN A 248 2.34 8.47 2.32
C GLN A 248 1.77 8.40 3.74
N CYS A 249 0.97 9.39 4.10
CA CYS A 249 0.12 9.29 5.28
C CYS A 249 -0.93 8.18 5.06
N ALA A 250 -1.07 7.27 6.02
CA ALA A 250 -2.00 6.14 5.94
C ALA A 250 -3.11 6.18 7.01
N GLN A 251 -3.28 7.34 7.69
CA GLN A 251 -4.38 7.63 8.59
C GLN A 251 -5.00 8.98 8.18
N TYR A 252 -6.32 9.04 8.05
CA TYR A 252 -6.99 10.27 7.63
C TYR A 252 -6.70 11.40 8.62
N CYS A 253 -6.06 12.45 8.13
CA CYS A 253 -5.61 13.59 8.92
C CYS A 253 -6.22 14.94 8.51
N GLY A 254 -7.10 14.95 7.51
CA GLY A 254 -7.78 16.15 7.02
C GLY A 254 -7.75 16.32 5.50
N VAL A 255 -8.06 17.53 5.02
CA VAL A 255 -8.32 17.83 3.60
C VAL A 255 -7.16 17.51 2.65
N GLN A 256 -5.92 17.54 3.14
CA GLN A 256 -4.73 17.22 2.33
C GLN A 256 -4.08 15.87 2.69
N HIS A 257 -4.85 14.97 3.32
CA HIS A 257 -4.39 13.62 3.61
C HIS A 257 -3.79 12.91 2.39
N ALA A 258 -4.45 12.94 1.26
CA ALA A 258 -4.00 12.29 0.02
C ALA A 258 -2.73 12.93 -0.58
N LYS A 259 -2.40 14.17 -0.22
CA LYS A 259 -1.19 14.89 -0.66
C LYS A 259 -0.18 15.10 0.48
N MET A 260 -0.28 14.31 1.54
CA MET A 260 0.73 14.23 2.58
C MET A 260 1.66 13.06 2.27
N LEU A 261 2.47 13.26 1.23
CA LEU A 261 3.42 12.27 0.72
C LEU A 261 4.76 12.41 1.44
N LEU A 262 5.55 11.36 1.42
CA LEU A 262 6.94 11.36 1.90
C LEU A 262 7.84 10.53 0.97
N ARG A 263 9.13 10.78 1.05
CA ARG A 263 10.16 10.04 0.35
C ARG A 263 11.18 9.52 1.36
N VAL A 264 11.65 8.31 1.13
CA VAL A 264 12.80 7.76 1.84
C VAL A 264 13.91 7.55 0.83
N SER A 265 14.98 8.33 0.95
CA SER A 265 16.22 8.12 0.25
C SER A 265 17.05 7.14 1.06
N VAL A 266 17.25 5.94 0.53
CA VAL A 266 18.18 4.98 1.08
C VAL A 266 19.53 5.17 0.39
N ASP A 267 20.50 5.70 1.12
CA ASP A 267 21.77 6.11 0.59
C ASP A 267 22.85 5.04 0.89
N LYS A 268 23.85 4.91 0.02
CA LYS A 268 25.07 4.19 0.38
C LYS A 268 25.76 4.90 1.55
N ALA A 269 26.59 4.22 2.31
CA ALA A 269 27.25 4.80 3.48
C ALA A 269 27.94 6.14 3.18
N ASP A 270 28.78 6.16 2.12
CA ASP A 270 29.51 7.38 1.73
C ASP A 270 28.57 8.50 1.29
N ASP A 271 27.48 8.18 0.58
CA ASP A 271 26.48 9.16 0.12
C ASP A 271 25.69 9.73 1.32
N PHE A 272 25.36 8.88 2.31
CA PHE A 272 24.72 9.29 3.55
C PHE A 272 25.61 10.25 4.35
N ASP A 273 26.90 9.91 4.51
CA ASP A 273 27.87 10.75 5.22
C ASP A 273 28.09 12.09 4.49
N ALA A 274 28.11 12.10 3.16
CA ALA A 274 28.16 13.31 2.38
C ALA A 274 26.89 14.17 2.56
N TRP A 275 25.70 13.55 2.58
CA TRP A 275 24.46 14.22 2.89
C TRP A 275 24.46 14.82 4.29
N VAL A 276 24.88 14.06 5.32
CA VAL A 276 24.99 14.56 6.70
C VAL A 276 25.94 15.77 6.76
N SER A 277 27.05 15.70 6.05
CA SER A 277 28.03 16.77 6.00
C SER A 277 27.45 18.03 5.35
N SER A 278 26.69 17.88 4.27
CA SER A 278 26.04 19.01 3.58
C SER A 278 24.97 19.68 4.45
N GLN A 279 24.18 18.88 5.20
CA GLN A 279 23.12 19.40 6.11
C GLN A 279 23.67 20.13 7.33
N ARG A 280 24.95 20.01 7.62
CA ARG A 280 25.63 20.73 8.70
C ARG A 280 26.32 22.00 8.25
N GLN A 281 26.38 22.27 6.95
CA GLN A 281 26.96 23.52 6.46
C GLN A 281 26.06 24.70 6.79
N PRO A 282 26.61 25.82 7.22
CA PRO A 282 25.82 27.03 7.39
C PRO A 282 25.32 27.54 6.02
N THR A 283 24.17 28.21 6.02
CA THR A 283 23.70 28.93 4.82
C THR A 283 24.69 30.02 4.47
N THR A 284 25.04 30.12 3.18
CA THR A 284 25.98 31.13 2.69
C THR A 284 25.24 32.46 2.50
N ASP A 285 25.62 33.49 3.26
CA ASP A 285 25.16 34.85 3.00
C ASP A 285 25.82 35.37 1.71
N ASN A 286 25.00 35.73 0.73
CA ASN A 286 25.42 36.32 -0.51
C ASN A 286 24.77 37.72 -0.68
N GLU A 287 25.56 38.75 -0.91
CA GLU A 287 25.05 40.11 -1.14
C GLU A 287 23.99 40.20 -2.24
N ALA A 288 24.13 39.37 -3.27
CA ALA A 288 23.16 39.32 -4.41
C ALA A 288 21.75 38.90 -3.98
N VAL A 289 21.57 38.25 -2.81
CA VAL A 289 20.28 37.72 -2.34
C VAL A 289 19.78 38.37 -1.04
N ILE A 290 20.46 39.40 -0.54
CA ILE A 290 20.09 40.17 0.67
C ILE A 290 18.65 40.68 0.59
N ALA A 291 18.20 41.13 -0.59
CA ALA A 291 16.83 41.58 -0.78
C ALA A 291 15.81 40.48 -0.49
N GLY A 292 16.05 39.25 -0.94
CA GLY A 292 15.16 38.11 -0.68
C GLY A 292 15.20 37.65 0.78
N LYS A 293 16.38 37.64 1.41
CA LYS A 293 16.52 37.38 2.85
C LYS A 293 15.70 38.39 3.66
N ARG A 294 15.77 39.68 3.28
CA ARG A 294 14.99 40.73 3.92
C ARG A 294 13.48 40.49 3.75
N VAL A 295 13.01 40.12 2.58
CA VAL A 295 11.59 39.76 2.34
C VAL A 295 11.19 38.64 3.32
N PHE A 296 12.00 37.56 3.43
CA PHE A 296 11.74 36.45 4.34
C PHE A 296 11.63 36.94 5.80
N GLU A 297 12.58 37.79 6.26
CA GLU A 297 12.67 38.24 7.65
C GLU A 297 11.63 39.32 8.03
N THR A 298 11.14 40.10 7.06
CA THR A 298 10.18 41.19 7.31
C THR A 298 8.73 40.82 7.05
N THR A 299 8.49 39.65 6.50
CA THR A 299 7.12 39.11 6.29
C THR A 299 6.79 38.01 7.29
N ALA A 300 5.56 37.48 7.28
CA ALA A 300 5.14 36.46 8.23
C ALA A 300 5.80 35.08 8.01
N CYS A 301 6.72 34.92 7.05
CA CYS A 301 7.42 33.65 6.78
C CYS A 301 8.14 33.12 8.01
N ILE A 302 8.82 34.00 8.77
CA ILE A 302 9.58 33.67 9.98
C ILE A 302 8.73 33.12 11.13
N ASN A 303 7.41 33.38 11.12
CA ASN A 303 6.49 32.86 12.15
C ASN A 303 6.25 31.37 12.02
N CYS A 304 6.40 30.84 10.81
CA CYS A 304 6.13 29.44 10.49
C CYS A 304 7.39 28.65 10.13
N HIS A 305 8.40 29.29 9.53
CA HIS A 305 9.59 28.63 9.00
C HIS A 305 10.87 29.05 9.75
N THR A 306 11.76 28.07 9.86
CA THR A 306 13.15 28.29 10.29
C THR A 306 14.06 28.35 9.07
N ILE A 307 15.00 29.29 9.06
CA ILE A 307 16.22 29.29 8.23
C ILE A 307 17.39 29.63 9.15
N SER A 308 18.37 28.74 9.24
CA SER A 308 19.58 28.97 10.09
C SER A 308 20.31 30.25 9.65
N GLY A 309 20.75 31.05 10.60
CA GLY A 309 21.40 32.33 10.32
C GLY A 309 20.46 33.49 9.99
N THR A 310 19.15 33.31 10.18
CA THR A 310 18.13 34.36 10.07
C THR A 310 17.37 34.53 11.42
N ALA A 311 16.48 35.52 11.50
CA ALA A 311 15.56 35.67 12.61
C ALA A 311 14.43 34.62 12.63
N GLY A 312 14.27 33.83 11.57
CA GLY A 312 13.23 32.81 11.45
C GLY A 312 13.47 31.60 12.34
N ASN A 313 12.58 31.38 13.30
CA ASN A 313 12.62 30.23 14.24
C ASN A 313 11.25 29.57 14.39
N GLY A 314 10.34 29.74 13.42
CA GLY A 314 9.03 29.11 13.40
C GLY A 314 9.10 27.59 13.11
N HIS A 315 8.24 26.82 13.79
CA HIS A 315 8.17 25.36 13.63
C HIS A 315 6.80 24.87 13.14
N PHE A 316 5.94 25.78 12.72
CA PHE A 316 4.63 25.44 12.16
C PHE A 316 4.72 24.95 10.71
N GLY A 317 5.70 25.45 9.98
CA GLY A 317 6.09 24.99 8.65
C GLY A 317 7.48 24.34 8.65
N PRO A 318 7.89 23.70 7.54
CA PRO A 318 9.19 23.06 7.43
C PRO A 318 10.38 24.01 7.68
N ASP A 319 11.44 23.46 8.26
CA ASP A 319 12.77 24.11 8.22
C ASP A 319 13.21 24.22 6.75
N LEU A 320 13.59 25.43 6.33
CA LEU A 320 13.98 25.75 4.96
C LEU A 320 15.50 25.92 4.79
N THR A 321 16.30 25.71 5.83
CA THR A 321 17.76 25.92 5.81
C THR A 321 18.44 25.25 4.61
N HIS A 322 18.03 24.03 4.30
CA HIS A 322 18.53 23.26 3.15
C HIS A 322 17.41 22.90 2.15
N LEU A 323 16.57 23.90 1.81
CA LEU A 323 15.40 23.68 0.96
C LEU A 323 15.78 23.05 -0.39
N MET A 324 16.85 23.53 -1.02
CA MET A 324 17.26 23.07 -2.35
C MET A 324 18.02 21.74 -2.35
N SER A 325 18.31 21.16 -1.17
CA SER A 325 18.75 19.77 -1.07
C SER A 325 17.62 18.77 -1.31
N ARG A 326 16.37 19.21 -1.23
CA ARG A 326 15.17 18.41 -1.41
C ARG A 326 14.76 18.37 -2.87
N ARG A 327 14.30 17.22 -3.34
CA ARG A 327 13.81 17.02 -4.72
C ARG A 327 12.40 17.56 -4.91
N THR A 328 11.65 17.75 -3.81
CA THR A 328 10.23 18.13 -3.86
C THR A 328 9.87 19.15 -2.78
N ILE A 329 8.80 19.89 -3.07
CA ILE A 329 8.13 20.81 -2.16
C ILE A 329 6.70 20.36 -1.87
N ALA A 330 6.01 21.06 -0.97
CA ALA A 330 4.60 20.82 -0.62
C ALA A 330 4.32 19.36 -0.21
N SER A 331 5.23 18.74 0.55
CA SER A 331 5.11 17.31 0.96
C SER A 331 5.03 16.34 -0.20
N GLY A 332 5.92 16.51 -1.18
CA GLY A 332 6.00 15.65 -2.35
C GLY A 332 4.98 15.95 -3.45
N ALA A 333 4.14 16.98 -3.30
CA ALA A 333 3.09 17.31 -4.26
C ALA A 333 3.62 18.00 -5.54
N ALA A 334 4.81 18.59 -5.50
CA ALA A 334 5.45 19.19 -6.66
C ALA A 334 6.97 18.98 -6.62
N GLU A 335 7.60 18.98 -7.77
CA GLU A 335 9.06 19.03 -7.90
C GLU A 335 9.60 20.36 -7.38
N ASN A 336 10.80 20.34 -6.82
CA ASN A 336 11.47 21.54 -6.31
C ASN A 336 12.20 22.26 -7.45
N THR A 337 11.45 23.02 -8.24
CA THR A 337 11.94 23.84 -9.33
C THR A 337 11.60 25.30 -9.09
N ASP A 338 12.34 26.25 -9.69
CA ASP A 338 12.05 27.68 -9.63
C ASP A 338 10.58 27.99 -9.92
N GLU A 339 10.05 27.45 -11.01
CA GLU A 339 8.64 27.65 -11.40
C GLU A 339 7.66 27.18 -10.34
N LYS A 340 7.86 25.98 -9.76
CA LYS A 340 6.96 25.41 -8.77
C LYS A 340 7.12 26.09 -7.40
N LEU A 341 8.35 26.48 -7.03
CA LEU A 341 8.61 27.25 -5.83
C LEU A 341 7.93 28.62 -5.90
N ARG A 342 8.04 29.31 -7.01
CA ARG A 342 7.35 30.58 -7.29
C ARG A 342 5.83 30.44 -7.20
N LEU A 343 5.27 29.41 -7.84
CA LEU A 343 3.84 29.12 -7.76
C LEU A 343 3.40 28.83 -6.33
N TRP A 344 4.20 28.04 -5.57
CA TRP A 344 3.93 27.70 -4.19
C TRP A 344 3.91 28.93 -3.27
N ILE A 345 4.82 29.88 -3.46
CA ILE A 345 4.87 31.11 -2.69
C ILE A 345 3.68 32.02 -3.01
N ARG A 346 3.31 32.13 -4.30
CA ARG A 346 2.20 33.00 -4.73
C ARG A 346 0.83 32.44 -4.36
N ASN A 347 0.64 31.18 -4.59
CA ASN A 347 -0.65 30.51 -4.40
C ASN A 347 -0.46 29.03 -4.02
N PRO A 348 -0.27 28.72 -2.74
CA PRO A 348 -0.13 27.34 -2.27
C PRO A 348 -1.31 26.44 -2.67
N ASP A 349 -2.53 26.99 -2.72
CA ASP A 349 -3.74 26.24 -3.09
C ASP A 349 -3.71 25.74 -4.56
N ALA A 350 -2.97 26.38 -5.44
CA ALA A 350 -2.81 25.89 -6.82
C ALA A 350 -2.09 24.54 -6.89
N ILE A 351 -1.22 24.24 -5.94
CA ILE A 351 -0.50 22.95 -5.84
C ILE A 351 -1.21 22.02 -4.86
N LYS A 352 -1.61 22.55 -3.70
CA LYS A 352 -2.12 21.79 -2.55
C LYS A 352 -3.34 22.50 -1.94
N PRO A 353 -4.54 22.37 -2.55
CA PRO A 353 -5.75 23.05 -2.10
C PRO A 353 -6.08 22.74 -0.63
N GLY A 354 -6.24 23.78 0.19
CA GLY A 354 -6.45 23.66 1.64
C GLY A 354 -5.17 23.43 2.44
N SER A 355 -4.00 23.80 1.88
CA SER A 355 -2.76 23.85 2.66
C SER A 355 -2.84 24.94 3.72
N LEU A 356 -2.12 24.74 4.85
CA LEU A 356 -2.11 25.73 5.92
C LEU A 356 -1.15 26.90 5.65
N MET A 357 -0.29 26.82 4.64
CA MET A 357 0.53 27.94 4.19
C MET A 357 -0.35 28.96 3.46
N PRO A 358 -0.45 30.20 3.92
CA PRO A 358 -1.28 31.22 3.26
C PRO A 358 -0.56 31.82 2.02
N ALA A 359 -1.34 32.32 1.08
CA ALA A 359 -0.83 33.21 0.02
C ALA A 359 -0.48 34.58 0.64
N MET A 360 0.78 34.95 0.59
CA MET A 360 1.29 36.15 1.29
C MET A 360 1.02 37.47 0.55
N GLN A 361 0.43 37.42 -0.65
CA GLN A 361 0.12 38.58 -1.49
C GLN A 361 1.34 39.50 -1.73
N LEU A 362 2.53 38.91 -1.90
CA LEU A 362 3.76 39.61 -2.19
C LEU A 362 3.71 40.27 -3.56
N SER A 363 4.42 41.39 -3.72
CA SER A 363 4.66 42.00 -5.04
C SER A 363 5.52 41.07 -5.89
N GLU A 364 5.42 41.17 -7.22
CA GLU A 364 6.25 40.36 -8.14
C GLU A 364 7.76 40.52 -7.88
N PRO A 365 8.30 41.78 -7.68
CA PRO A 365 9.69 41.94 -7.30
C PRO A 365 10.09 41.26 -6.00
N ASP A 366 9.19 41.21 -4.98
CA ASP A 366 9.46 40.53 -3.72
C ASP A 366 9.45 39.02 -3.89
N VAL A 367 8.51 38.46 -4.69
CA VAL A 367 8.50 37.02 -5.04
C VAL A 367 9.80 36.66 -5.74
N ASP A 368 10.23 37.47 -6.72
CA ASP A 368 11.47 37.22 -7.45
C ASP A 368 12.71 37.28 -6.55
N ALA A 369 12.76 38.25 -5.65
CA ALA A 369 13.85 38.37 -4.68
C ALA A 369 13.86 37.18 -3.71
N LEU A 370 12.69 36.81 -3.17
CA LEU A 370 12.55 35.70 -2.22
C LEU A 370 12.94 34.37 -2.88
N VAL A 371 12.46 34.07 -4.08
CA VAL A 371 12.80 32.83 -4.80
C VAL A 371 14.31 32.73 -5.02
N ARG A 372 14.96 33.78 -5.52
CA ARG A 372 16.42 33.81 -5.67
C ARG A 372 17.17 33.55 -4.36
N TYR A 373 16.66 34.05 -3.26
CA TYR A 373 17.24 33.76 -1.93
C TYR A 373 17.06 32.29 -1.56
N LEU A 374 15.84 31.76 -1.67
CA LEU A 374 15.53 30.37 -1.32
C LEU A 374 16.31 29.35 -2.16
N GLU A 375 16.62 29.67 -3.41
CA GLU A 375 17.46 28.84 -4.30
C GLU A 375 18.92 28.72 -3.85
N THR A 376 19.39 29.59 -2.98
CA THR A 376 20.75 29.49 -2.40
C THR A 376 20.82 28.55 -1.21
N LEU A 377 19.69 28.14 -0.63
CA LEU A 377 19.60 27.31 0.58
C LEU A 377 19.83 25.80 0.23
N ARG A 378 21.08 25.43 0.12
CA ARG A 378 21.53 24.08 -0.29
C ARG A 378 22.17 23.31 0.85
#